data_42a3fe5f55e3f713050ef3cb5f37ae8d
#
_entry.id   42a3fe5f55e3f713050ef3cb5f37ae8d
#
_cell.length_a   1.000
_cell.length_b   1.000
_cell.length_c   1.000
_cell.angle_alpha   90.00
_cell.angle_beta   90.00
_cell.angle_gamma   90.00
#
_symmetry.space_group_name_H-M   'P 1'
#
loop_
_entity.id
_entity.type
_entity.pdbx_description
1 polymer ?
#
loop_
_entity_poly.entity_id
_entity_poly.type
_entity_poly.pdbx_seq_one_letter_code
_entity_poly.pdbx_strand_id
1 'polypeptide(L)'
;MHNAWWVTAKQWSSAPLRVTIDSILVQDHELTAADVDGRVVVLSLQAGSYFDFNRVATEIWCMLAEPHRVSEIFHLLLRRHDVDAETLARDVTPFLETLVTHRLARIVCSE
;
A
#
# COMPACT_ATOMS: atom_id res chain seq x y z
N MET A 1 10.15 7.21 16.86
CA MET A 1 10.14 6.29 16.15
C MET A 1 8.90 5.93 15.59
N HIS A 2 8.89 5.68 14.45
CA HIS A 2 7.74 5.44 13.73
C HIS A 2 7.58 4.03 13.47
N ASN A 3 6.48 3.51 13.71
CA ASN A 3 6.24 2.14 13.46
C ASN A 3 5.46 1.95 12.24
N ALA A 4 5.84 1.03 11.44
CA ALA A 4 5.10 0.70 10.27
C ALA A 4 3.98 -0.23 10.67
N TRP A 5 2.94 0.33 11.22
CA TRP A 5 1.84 -0.46 11.74
C TRP A 5 1.13 -1.30 10.68
N TRP A 6 1.38 -0.98 9.43
CA TRP A 6 0.71 -1.66 8.32
C TRP A 6 1.52 -2.80 7.75
N VAL A 7 2.74 -2.97 8.17
CA VAL A 7 3.55 -4.04 7.59
C VAL A 7 4.56 -4.51 8.62
N THR A 8 4.88 -5.80 8.57
CA THR A 8 5.86 -6.35 9.49
C THR A 8 7.17 -6.68 8.84
N ALA A 9 7.34 -6.38 7.58
CA ALA A 9 8.61 -6.66 6.92
C ALA A 9 9.69 -5.90 7.60
N LYS A 10 10.89 -6.54 7.70
CA LYS A 10 11.86 -6.03 8.43
C LYS A 10 12.49 -4.85 7.93
N GLN A 11 12.65 -4.62 6.75
CA GLN A 11 13.22 -3.45 6.30
C GLN A 11 12.82 -3.08 4.98
N TRP A 12 12.82 -1.82 4.66
CA TRP A 12 12.50 -1.37 3.35
C TRP A 12 13.32 -0.16 3.10
N SER A 13 13.48 0.14 1.85
CA SER A 13 14.27 1.23 1.46
C SER A 13 13.52 2.49 1.69
N SER A 14 14.19 3.58 1.90
CA SER A 14 13.53 4.84 2.01
C SER A 14 13.75 5.65 0.77
N ALA A 15 13.79 5.00 -0.34
CA ALA A 15 13.97 5.71 -1.59
C ALA A 15 12.86 6.70 -1.80
N PRO A 16 13.19 7.84 -2.28
CA PRO A 16 12.21 8.89 -2.43
C PRO A 16 11.39 8.79 -3.67
N LEU A 17 10.40 7.95 -3.67
CA LEU A 17 9.49 7.89 -4.76
C LEU A 17 8.42 8.91 -4.54
N ARG A 18 7.83 9.36 -5.63
CA ARG A 18 6.83 10.33 -5.53
C ARG A 18 5.47 9.78 -5.75
N VAL A 19 4.78 9.46 -4.71
CA VAL A 19 3.39 9.07 -4.77
C VAL A 19 2.58 10.28 -4.32
N THR A 20 1.74 10.81 -5.20
CA THR A 20 0.93 11.96 -4.88
C THR A 20 -0.54 11.56 -4.91
N ILE A 21 -1.42 12.45 -4.54
CA ILE A 21 -2.84 12.14 -4.54
C ILE A 21 -3.37 11.93 -5.95
N ASP A 22 -2.63 12.38 -6.95
CA ASP A 22 -3.04 12.18 -8.33
C ASP A 22 -2.44 10.91 -8.95
N SER A 23 -1.58 10.23 -8.26
CA SER A 23 -0.99 9.01 -8.78
C SER A 23 -2.04 7.92 -8.87
N ILE A 24 -1.96 7.08 -9.88
CA ILE A 24 -2.82 5.94 -10.02
C ILE A 24 -1.97 4.71 -9.81
N LEU A 25 -2.37 3.87 -8.89
CA LEU A 25 -1.59 2.69 -8.53
C LEU A 25 -2.38 1.43 -8.81
N VAL A 26 -1.66 0.37 -9.07
CA VAL A 26 -2.27 -0.95 -9.27
C VAL A 26 -1.26 -1.98 -8.78
N GLN A 27 -1.74 -3.12 -8.34
CA GLN A 27 -0.87 -4.20 -7.91
C GLN A 27 0.03 -4.61 -9.07
N ASP A 28 1.27 -4.92 -8.74
CA ASP A 28 2.18 -5.38 -9.75
C ASP A 28 1.89 -6.84 -10.07
N HIS A 29 2.50 -7.34 -11.13
CA HIS A 29 2.34 -8.71 -11.53
C HIS A 29 3.35 -9.59 -10.81
N GLU A 30 3.21 -10.86 -10.94
CA GLU A 30 4.20 -11.79 -10.43
C GLU A 30 4.41 -11.74 -8.92
N LEU A 31 3.33 -11.53 -8.21
CA LEU A 31 3.36 -11.58 -6.78
C LEU A 31 2.45 -12.71 -6.33
N THR A 32 2.77 -13.28 -5.20
CA THR A 32 1.92 -14.28 -4.60
C THR A 32 1.33 -13.69 -3.34
N ALA A 33 0.04 -13.72 -3.22
CA ALA A 33 -0.62 -13.18 -2.05
C ALA A 33 -1.52 -14.25 -1.46
N ALA A 34 -1.57 -14.31 -0.16
CA ALA A 34 -2.41 -15.27 0.54
C ALA A 34 -3.19 -14.56 1.62
N ASP A 35 -4.39 -15.02 1.85
CA ASP A 35 -5.24 -14.47 2.88
C ASP A 35 -5.06 -15.34 4.12
N VAL A 36 -4.60 -14.75 5.20
CA VAL A 36 -4.40 -15.46 6.43
C VAL A 36 -5.24 -14.79 7.50
N ASP A 37 -6.36 -15.36 7.81
CA ASP A 37 -7.27 -14.83 8.85
C ASP A 37 -7.70 -13.39 8.56
N GLY A 38 -8.01 -13.11 7.33
CA GLY A 38 -8.51 -11.78 6.97
C GLY A 38 -7.42 -10.76 6.72
N ARG A 39 -6.17 -11.17 6.81
CA ARG A 39 -5.07 -10.29 6.48
C ARG A 39 -4.31 -10.88 5.32
N VAL A 40 -3.77 -10.02 4.49
CA VAL A 40 -3.06 -10.47 3.30
C VAL A 40 -1.57 -10.52 3.59
N VAL A 41 -0.95 -11.60 3.16
CA VAL A 41 0.50 -11.73 3.19
C VAL A 41 0.95 -11.79 1.74
N VAL A 42 1.83 -10.89 1.35
CA VAL A 42 2.31 -10.82 -0.03
C VAL A 42 3.76 -11.25 -0.07
N LEU A 43 4.05 -12.17 -0.97
CA LEU A 43 5.40 -12.64 -1.15
C LEU A 43 5.96 -12.08 -2.43
N SER A 44 7.09 -11.41 -2.34
CA SER A 44 7.77 -10.89 -3.50
C SER A 44 8.98 -11.75 -3.79
N LEU A 45 8.92 -12.52 -4.84
CA LEU A 45 10.03 -13.38 -5.21
C LEU A 45 11.24 -12.58 -5.66
N GLN A 46 11.00 -11.46 -6.29
CA GLN A 46 12.08 -10.65 -6.74
C GLN A 46 12.85 -10.06 -5.59
N ALA A 47 12.19 -9.59 -4.57
CA ALA A 47 12.85 -9.00 -3.44
C ALA A 47 13.27 -10.03 -2.41
N GLY A 48 12.75 -11.23 -2.50
CA GLY A 48 13.03 -12.26 -1.52
C GLY A 48 12.46 -11.92 -0.16
N SER A 49 11.34 -11.23 -0.13
CA SER A 49 10.74 -10.77 1.10
C SER A 49 9.27 -11.01 1.11
N TYR A 50 8.69 -11.01 2.29
CA TYR A 50 7.25 -11.08 2.38
C TYR A 50 6.76 -9.90 3.22
N PHE A 51 5.51 -9.54 3.04
CA PHE A 51 4.90 -8.43 3.72
C PHE A 51 3.57 -8.89 4.30
N ASP A 52 3.40 -8.68 5.60
CA ASP A 52 2.21 -9.12 6.30
C ASP A 52 1.41 -7.85 6.62
N PHE A 53 0.31 -7.65 5.92
CA PHE A 53 -0.45 -6.42 6.03
C PHE A 53 -1.49 -6.52 7.14
N ASN A 54 -1.68 -5.44 7.87
CA ASN A 54 -2.75 -5.43 8.85
C ASN A 54 -4.06 -5.16 8.11
N ARG A 55 -5.13 -4.96 8.84
CA ARG A 55 -6.45 -4.86 8.22
C ARG A 55 -6.57 -3.69 7.26
N VAL A 56 -6.10 -2.52 7.65
CA VAL A 56 -6.22 -1.35 6.79
C VAL A 56 -5.34 -1.50 5.56
N ALA A 57 -4.13 -1.99 5.75
CA ALA A 57 -3.23 -2.22 4.62
C ALA A 57 -3.81 -3.26 3.68
N THR A 58 -4.48 -4.29 4.23
CA THR A 58 -5.14 -5.28 3.41
C THR A 58 -6.27 -4.65 2.59
N GLU A 59 -7.04 -3.73 3.18
CA GLU A 59 -8.09 -3.06 2.42
C GLU A 59 -7.51 -2.29 1.25
N ILE A 60 -6.42 -1.57 1.49
CA ILE A 60 -5.79 -0.80 0.43
C ILE A 60 -5.26 -1.74 -0.65
N TRP A 61 -4.63 -2.83 -0.23
CA TRP A 61 -4.08 -3.78 -1.19
C TRP A 61 -5.18 -4.35 -2.08
N CYS A 62 -6.32 -4.67 -1.50
CA CYS A 62 -7.42 -5.22 -2.29
C CYS A 62 -7.97 -4.20 -3.27
N MET A 63 -7.99 -2.91 -2.91
CA MET A 63 -8.42 -1.90 -3.84
C MET A 63 -7.51 -1.85 -5.05
N LEU A 64 -6.24 -2.14 -4.86
CA LEU A 64 -5.26 -2.04 -5.93
C LEU A 64 -5.27 -3.23 -6.87
N ALA A 65 -6.18 -4.16 -6.68
CA ALA A 65 -6.37 -5.22 -7.69
C ALA A 65 -6.76 -4.59 -9.01
N GLU A 66 -7.33 -3.39 -8.97
CA GLU A 66 -7.61 -2.61 -10.14
C GLU A 66 -6.99 -1.25 -9.96
N PRO A 67 -6.69 -0.53 -11.02
CA PRO A 67 -6.08 0.79 -10.86
C PRO A 67 -6.98 1.73 -10.11
N HIS A 68 -6.40 2.43 -9.14
CA HIS A 68 -7.14 3.41 -8.36
C HIS A 68 -6.26 4.62 -8.14
N ARG A 69 -6.87 5.79 -8.17
CA ARG A 69 -6.15 7.00 -7.88
C ARG A 69 -6.01 7.13 -6.37
N VAL A 70 -4.89 7.62 -5.92
CA VAL A 70 -4.63 7.73 -4.49
C VAL A 70 -5.73 8.53 -3.79
N SER A 71 -6.20 9.60 -4.42
CA SER A 71 -7.27 10.39 -3.81
C SER A 71 -8.55 9.57 -3.62
N GLU A 72 -8.81 8.63 -4.52
CA GLU A 72 -9.95 7.76 -4.37
C GLU A 72 -9.78 6.82 -3.20
N ILE A 73 -8.56 6.32 -3.00
CA ILE A 73 -8.28 5.43 -1.89
C ILE A 73 -8.49 6.19 -0.59
N PHE A 74 -7.99 7.42 -0.50
CA PHE A 74 -8.17 8.22 0.68
C PHE A 74 -9.65 8.48 0.95
N HIS A 75 -10.39 8.80 -0.09
CA HIS A 75 -11.80 9.10 0.06
C HIS A 75 -12.56 7.88 0.62
N LEU A 76 -12.27 6.70 0.10
CA LEU A 76 -12.92 5.51 0.57
C LEU A 76 -12.54 5.18 2.02
N LEU A 77 -11.29 5.37 2.37
CA LEU A 77 -10.86 5.09 3.72
C LEU A 77 -11.48 6.07 4.72
N LEU A 78 -11.61 7.33 4.32
CA LEU A 78 -12.22 8.31 5.19
C LEU A 78 -13.69 8.00 5.45
N ARG A 79 -14.35 7.37 4.50
CA ARG A 79 -15.73 7.00 4.69
C ARG A 79 -15.89 5.78 5.57
N ARG A 80 -14.88 4.94 5.63
CA ARG A 80 -14.96 3.70 6.38
C ARG A 80 -14.39 3.77 7.78
N HIS A 81 -13.50 4.70 8.01
CA HIS A 81 -12.78 4.76 9.27
C HIS A 81 -12.93 6.13 9.90
N ASP A 82 -12.94 6.17 11.20
CA ASP A 82 -13.13 7.40 11.92
C ASP A 82 -11.76 8.05 12.14
N VAL A 83 -11.27 8.72 11.12
CA VAL A 83 -9.95 9.31 11.18
C VAL A 83 -9.98 10.57 10.33
N ASP A 84 -9.19 11.56 10.68
CA ASP A 84 -9.17 12.77 9.87
C ASP A 84 -8.21 12.62 8.71
N ALA A 85 -8.41 13.48 7.72
CA ALA A 85 -7.67 13.35 6.47
C ALA A 85 -6.18 13.53 6.65
N GLU A 86 -5.78 14.42 7.55
CA GLU A 86 -4.38 14.69 7.73
C GLU A 86 -3.67 13.48 8.33
N THR A 87 -4.27 12.86 9.33
CA THR A 87 -3.69 11.67 9.93
C THR A 87 -3.63 10.54 8.93
N LEU A 88 -4.68 10.38 8.15
CA LEU A 88 -4.72 9.33 7.17
C LEU A 88 -3.61 9.50 6.15
N ALA A 89 -3.43 10.72 5.64
CA ALA A 89 -2.40 10.96 4.64
C ALA A 89 -1.02 10.70 5.21
N ARG A 90 -0.80 11.10 6.47
CA ARG A 90 0.49 10.90 7.07
C ARG A 90 0.82 9.42 7.23
N ASP A 91 -0.20 8.61 7.50
CA ASP A 91 0.04 7.19 7.75
C ASP A 91 0.02 6.37 6.47
N VAL A 92 -0.82 6.72 5.52
CA VAL A 92 -1.01 5.89 4.34
C VAL A 92 0.01 6.19 3.24
N THR A 93 0.41 7.43 3.09
CA THR A 93 1.34 7.77 2.01
C THR A 93 2.65 6.97 2.10
N PRO A 94 3.27 6.84 3.28
CA PRO A 94 4.49 6.03 3.34
C PRO A 94 4.24 4.57 2.97
N PHE A 95 3.07 4.04 3.30
CA PHE A 95 2.73 2.68 2.93
C PHE A 95 2.66 2.55 1.41
N LEU A 96 2.00 3.50 0.74
CA LEU A 96 1.89 3.44 -0.71
C LEU A 96 3.27 3.56 -1.36
N GLU A 97 4.11 4.39 -0.80
CA GLU A 97 5.46 4.53 -1.33
C GLU A 97 6.26 3.26 -1.12
N THR A 98 6.06 2.58 0.00
CA THR A 98 6.70 1.31 0.23
C THR A 98 6.26 0.27 -0.78
N LEU A 99 4.97 0.25 -1.10
CA LEU A 99 4.47 -0.68 -2.10
C LEU A 99 5.17 -0.46 -3.44
N VAL A 100 5.32 0.78 -3.83
CA VAL A 100 5.95 1.08 -5.12
C VAL A 100 7.45 0.80 -5.07
N THR A 101 8.10 1.17 -3.97
CA THR A 101 9.53 0.96 -3.84
C THR A 101 9.89 -0.52 -3.93
N HIS A 102 9.08 -1.37 -3.33
CA HIS A 102 9.37 -2.79 -3.32
C HIS A 102 8.68 -3.54 -4.45
N ARG A 103 8.14 -2.80 -5.40
CA ARG A 103 7.51 -3.39 -6.57
C ARG A 103 6.33 -4.27 -6.28
N LEU A 104 5.62 -3.96 -5.21
CA LEU A 104 4.36 -4.63 -4.93
C LEU A 104 3.24 -3.93 -5.68
N ALA A 105 3.42 -2.65 -5.97
CA ALA A 105 2.49 -1.90 -6.77
C ALA A 105 3.28 -1.04 -7.74
N ARG A 106 2.64 -0.61 -8.80
CA ARG A 106 3.28 0.27 -9.77
C ARG A 106 2.39 1.46 -10.05
N ILE A 107 3.03 2.54 -10.44
CA ILE A 107 2.31 3.75 -10.80
C ILE A 107 1.94 3.65 -12.26
N VAL A 108 0.64 3.81 -12.54
CA VAL A 108 0.16 3.80 -13.89
C VAL A 108 0.18 5.22 -14.40
N CYS A 109 0.45 5.39 -15.64
CA CYS A 109 0.52 6.70 -16.22
C CYS A 109 -0.83 7.37 -16.11
N SER A 110 -0.87 8.52 -15.49
CA SER A 110 -2.11 9.14 -15.27
C SER A 110 -2.28 10.18 -16.29
N GLU A 111 -2.56 10.48 -16.98
CA GLU A 111 -2.70 11.45 -17.89
C GLU A 111 -3.78 12.21 -17.77
#